data_606aa3003ed6284721f755f2eb369f33
#
_entry.id   606aa3003ed6284721f755f2eb369f33
#
_cell.length_a   1.000
_cell.length_b   1.000
_cell.length_c   1.000
_cell.angle_alpha   90.00
_cell.angle_beta   90.00
_cell.angle_gamma   90.00
#
_symmetry.space_group_name_H-M   'P 1'
#
loop_
_entity.id
_entity.type
_entity.pdbx_description
1 polymer ?
#
loop_
_entity_poly.entity_id
_entity_poly.type
_entity_poly.pdbx_seq_one_letter_code
_entity_poly.pdbx_strand_id
1 'polypeptide(L)' 'MDGNTIKEKILFNNQKIEEIFDPSIFILQEQVVKLMKENEELQAQCPHEFKDGVCIYCGLEEK' A
#
# COMPACT_ATOMS: atom_id res chain seq x y z
N MET A 1 9.09 7.96 9.86
CA MET A 1 9.25 8.01 8.39
C MET A 1 8.41 9.15 7.83
N ASP A 2 8.94 9.86 6.88
CA ASP A 2 8.24 10.97 6.22
C ASP A 2 7.04 10.47 5.42
N GLY A 3 5.94 11.23 5.44
CA GLY A 3 4.73 10.87 4.71
C GLY A 3 4.94 10.71 3.21
N ASN A 4 5.74 11.58 2.60
CA ASN A 4 6.04 11.47 1.17
C ASN A 4 6.82 10.20 0.84
N THR A 5 7.74 9.80 1.72
CA THR A 5 8.49 8.54 1.56
C THR A 5 7.54 7.34 1.63
N ILE A 6 6.61 7.37 2.58
CA ILE A 6 5.59 6.32 2.72
C ILE A 6 4.75 6.24 1.46
N LYS A 7 4.28 7.38 0.95
CA LYS A 7 3.48 7.43 -0.28
C LYS A 7 4.22 6.79 -1.46
N GLU A 8 5.48 7.16 -1.66
CA GLU A 8 6.29 6.61 -2.75
C GLU A 8 6.46 5.10 -2.63
N LYS A 9 6.72 4.61 -1.43
CA LYS A 9 6.89 3.17 -1.20
C LYS A 9 5.60 2.40 -1.45
N ILE A 10 4.48 2.94 -1.01
CA ILE A 10 3.18 2.29 -1.24
C ILE A 10 2.85 2.26 -2.72
N LEU A 11 3.07 3.35 -3.44
CA LEU A 11 2.86 3.40 -4.88
C LEU A 11 3.73 2.38 -5.61
N PHE A 12 5.00 2.28 -5.22
CA PHE A 12 5.93 1.31 -5.79
C PHE A 12 5.42 -0.12 -5.53
N ASN A 13 5.00 -0.41 -4.29
CA ASN A 13 4.50 -1.73 -3.93
C ASN A 13 3.23 -2.08 -4.70
N ASN A 14 2.31 -1.12 -4.84
CA ASN A 14 1.07 -1.32 -5.58
C ASN A 14 1.35 -1.60 -7.06
N GLN A 15 2.29 -0.90 -7.65
CA GLN A 15 2.71 -1.13 -9.03
C GLN A 15 3.29 -2.53 -9.20
N LYS A 16 4.12 -2.96 -8.25
CA LYS A 16 4.69 -4.30 -8.25
C LYS A 16 3.60 -5.37 -8.14
N ILE A 17 2.61 -5.14 -7.26
CA ILE A 17 1.50 -6.07 -7.10
C ILE A 17 0.75 -6.23 -8.43
N GLU A 18 0.47 -5.13 -9.12
CA GLU A 18 -0.21 -5.17 -10.41
C GLU A 18 0.60 -5.95 -11.46
N GLU A 19 1.93 -5.81 -11.44
CA GLU A 19 2.80 -6.49 -12.40
C GLU A 19 2.86 -7.99 -12.17
N ILE A 20 2.88 -8.44 -10.91
CA ILE A 20 3.05 -9.86 -10.58
C ILE A 20 1.74 -10.57 -10.32
N PHE A 21 0.65 -9.85 -10.06
CA PHE A 21 -0.66 -10.44 -9.81
C PHE A 21 -1.26 -10.95 -11.12
N ASP A 22 -1.63 -12.23 -11.12
CA ASP A 22 -2.30 -12.85 -12.27
C ASP A 22 -3.64 -13.39 -11.82
N PRO A 23 -4.76 -12.79 -12.25
CA PRO A 23 -6.09 -13.21 -11.82
C PRO A 23 -6.48 -14.60 -12.33
N SER A 24 -5.76 -15.16 -13.31
CA SER A 24 -6.02 -16.51 -13.80
C SER A 24 -5.43 -17.57 -12.90
N ILE A 25 -4.58 -17.21 -11.94
CA ILE A 25 -3.95 -18.12 -11.00
C ILE A 25 -4.66 -18.04 -9.65
N PHE A 26 -5.25 -19.14 -9.19
CA PHE A 26 -5.94 -19.21 -7.90
C PHE A 26 -5.00 -19.49 -6.72
N ILE A 27 -3.71 -19.48 -6.95
CA ILE A 27 -2.72 -19.72 -5.91
C ILE A 27 -2.33 -18.39 -5.28
N LEU A 28 -2.31 -18.33 -3.94
CA LEU A 28 -1.86 -17.16 -3.21
C LEU A 28 -0.38 -16.93 -3.50
N GLN A 29 -0.07 -15.77 -4.08
CA GLN A 29 1.31 -15.44 -4.44
C GLN A 29 2.02 -14.82 -3.24
N GLU A 30 3.09 -15.47 -2.79
CA GLU A 30 3.86 -15.01 -1.63
C GLU A 30 4.37 -13.59 -1.79
N GLN A 31 4.84 -13.24 -2.99
CA GLN A 31 5.35 -11.90 -3.24
C GLN A 31 4.28 -10.84 -3.07
N VAL A 32 3.06 -11.12 -3.54
CA VAL A 32 1.93 -10.20 -3.36
C VAL A 32 1.61 -10.04 -1.88
N VAL A 33 1.57 -11.15 -1.15
CA VAL A 33 1.29 -11.13 0.29
C VAL A 33 2.35 -10.30 1.04
N LYS A 34 3.62 -10.47 0.70
CA LYS A 34 4.70 -9.70 1.33
C LYS A 34 4.55 -8.20 1.07
N LEU A 35 4.22 -7.83 -0.15
CA LEU A 35 4.02 -6.42 -0.51
C LEU A 35 2.81 -5.83 0.21
N MET A 36 1.74 -6.59 0.35
CA MET A 36 0.55 -6.16 1.08
C MET A 36 0.86 -5.94 2.56
N LYS A 37 1.63 -6.85 3.17
CA LYS A 37 2.07 -6.70 4.57
C LYS A 37 2.95 -5.47 4.74
N GLU A 38 3.86 -5.23 3.81
CA GLU A 38 4.70 -4.05 3.85
C GLU A 38 3.86 -2.78 3.77
N ASN A 39 2.83 -2.76 2.92
CA ASN A 39 1.92 -1.63 2.84
C ASN A 39 1.20 -1.40 4.17
N GLU A 40 0.77 -2.46 4.85
CA GLU A 40 0.14 -2.34 6.16
C GLU A 40 1.09 -1.73 7.20
N GLU A 41 2.35 -2.14 7.19
CA GLU A 41 3.37 -1.57 8.08
C GLU A 41 3.61 -0.11 7.77
N LEU A 42 3.65 0.25 6.50
CA LEU A 42 3.80 1.64 6.08
C LEU A 42 2.61 2.48 6.53
N GLN A 43 1.40 1.95 6.42
CA GLN A 43 0.20 2.63 6.92
C GLN A 43 0.28 2.87 8.43
N ALA A 44 0.81 1.91 9.18
CA ALA A 44 0.96 2.06 10.63
C ALA A 44 1.95 3.16 11.00
N GLN A 45 2.92 3.43 10.14
CA GLN A 45 3.93 4.48 10.36
C GLN A 45 3.52 5.83 9.75
N CYS A 46 2.44 5.86 9.00
CA CYS A 46 2.00 7.05 8.29
C CYS A 46 1.48 8.11 9.26
N PRO A 47 1.85 9.39 9.08
CA PRO A 47 1.31 10.47 9.92
C PRO A 47 -0.18 10.76 9.68
N HIS A 48 -0.78 10.15 8.66
CA HIS A 48 -2.21 10.27 8.32
C HIS A 48 -2.70 11.72 8.24
N GLU A 49 -2.53 12.31 7.08
CA GLU A 49 -3.12 13.62 6.79
C GLU A 49 -4.32 13.38 5.87
N PHE A 50 -5.52 13.54 6.41
CA PHE A 50 -6.75 13.26 5.67
C PHE A 50 -7.22 14.46 4.87
N LYS A 51 -7.60 14.22 3.64
CA LYS A 51 -8.21 15.20 2.76
C LYS A 51 -9.34 14.50 2.02
N ASP A 52 -10.54 15.07 2.12
CA ASP A 52 -11.75 14.50 1.51
C ASP A 52 -12.01 13.06 1.99
N GLY A 53 -11.69 12.78 3.26
CA GLY A 53 -11.94 11.49 3.86
C GLY A 53 -10.91 10.42 3.57
N VAL A 54 -9.79 10.79 2.91
CA VAL A 54 -8.75 9.82 2.56
C VAL A 54 -7.37 10.40 2.90
N CYS A 55 -6.53 9.58 3.50
CA CYS A 55 -5.15 9.97 3.77
C CYS A 55 -4.39 10.22 2.46
N ILE A 56 -3.74 11.38 2.36
CA ILE A 56 -3.02 11.76 1.14
C ILE A 56 -1.74 10.97 0.92
N TYR A 57 -1.26 10.26 1.94
CA TYR A 57 -0.01 9.48 1.85
C TYR A 57 -0.28 7.99 1.63
N CYS A 58 -1.06 7.37 2.48
CA CYS A 58 -1.26 5.92 2.44
C CYS A 58 -2.60 5.47 1.86
N GLY A 59 -3.51 6.41 1.61
CA GLY A 59 -4.81 6.08 1.03
C GLY A 59 -5.80 5.48 2.00
N LEU A 60 -5.51 5.53 3.32
CA LEU A 60 -6.43 5.01 4.32
C LEU A 60 -7.69 5.86 4.36
N GLU A 61 -8.84 5.21 4.35
CA GLU A 61 -10.12 5.93 4.45
C GLU A 61 -10.39 6.33 5.90
N GLU A 62 -10.83 7.56 6.09
CA GLU A 62 -11.26 8.05 7.40
C GLU A 62 -12.66 7.52 7.69
N LYS A 63 -12.83 6.96 8.87
CA LYS A 63 -14.14 6.44 9.31
C LYS A 63 -14.90 7.49 10.10
#